data_e660c6278824b8b594f084a3e7976452
#
_entry.id   e660c6278824b8b594f084a3e7976452
#
_cell.length_a   1.000
_cell.length_b   1.000
_cell.length_c   1.000
_cell.angle_alpha   90.00
_cell.angle_beta   90.00
_cell.angle_gamma   90.00
#
_symmetry.space_group_name_H-M   'P 1'
#
loop_
_entity.id
_entity.type
_entity.pdbx_description
1 polymer ?
#
loop_
_entity_poly.entity_id
_entity_poly.type
_entity_poly.pdbx_seq_one_letter_code
_entity_poly.pdbx_strand_id
1 'polypeptide(L)'
;MAHITTSDGVKLYYEEAGAGDPIVFVHEFGGHHLSWETQMRHFSRRYRCFTYAARGWPPSDVPDRVGSYSQARAADDIADVLTGLGLAKAHIVGLSMGATAALEFAIRHPGKGLSITAAGTGSGATRDPTEKQRFAAEAVGVAELIETKGMAALGERYLNAPSRQQLRIKDPRGFAEFFRQFVDGAAKGRALTMRGVQSQRAPMFERETELRAIKDPVLIVCGDEDDATLEVSLFMKRTIPRCGLMVFPRTGHGINLEEPAGFNAVVQDFIHAVERGKWSESVSTHGKGFAMLPKG
;
A
#
# COMPACT_ATOMS: atom_id res chain seq x y z
N MET A 1 17.29 -1.45 18.90
CA MET A 1 16.29 -1.39 17.82
C MET A 1 16.30 0.04 17.28
N ALA A 2 16.33 0.19 15.96
CA ALA A 2 16.40 1.51 15.34
C ALA A 2 14.98 2.11 15.21
N HIS A 3 14.85 3.38 15.62
CA HIS A 3 13.60 4.13 15.52
C HIS A 3 13.87 5.51 14.93
N ILE A 4 12.90 6.00 14.18
CA ILE A 4 12.80 7.43 13.86
C ILE A 4 11.69 8.04 14.68
N THR A 5 11.78 9.34 14.96
CA THR A 5 10.70 10.08 15.62
C THR A 5 10.01 10.94 14.58
N THR A 6 8.69 10.75 14.45
CA THR A 6 7.86 11.53 13.52
C THR A 6 7.67 12.97 13.98
N SER A 7 7.18 13.83 13.11
CA SER A 7 6.90 15.24 13.39
C SER A 7 5.87 15.47 14.51
N ASP A 8 5.03 14.47 14.80
CA ASP A 8 4.07 14.47 15.92
C ASP A 8 4.56 13.66 17.14
N GLY A 9 5.85 13.26 17.17
CA GLY A 9 6.51 12.67 18.33
C GLY A 9 6.36 11.15 18.48
N VAL A 10 5.74 10.47 17.53
CA VAL A 10 5.57 9.00 17.53
C VAL A 10 6.86 8.33 17.07
N LYS A 11 7.30 7.27 17.76
CA LYS A 11 8.48 6.50 17.38
C LYS A 11 8.07 5.36 16.44
N LEU A 12 8.65 5.36 15.24
CA LEU A 12 8.47 4.29 14.27
C LEU A 12 9.72 3.42 14.20
N TYR A 13 9.55 2.14 14.45
CA TYR A 13 10.60 1.13 14.28
C TYR A 13 10.85 0.88 12.80
N TYR A 14 12.12 0.76 12.41
CA TYR A 14 12.49 0.39 11.06
C TYR A 14 13.63 -0.62 11.01
N GLU A 15 13.73 -1.32 9.90
CA GLU A 15 14.86 -2.16 9.51
C GLU A 15 15.46 -1.68 8.22
N GLU A 16 16.77 -1.88 8.09
CA GLU A 16 17.56 -1.45 6.94
C GLU A 16 18.45 -2.58 6.45
N ALA A 17 18.56 -2.71 5.13
CA ALA A 17 19.50 -3.64 4.49
C ALA A 17 20.01 -3.10 3.15
N GLY A 18 21.27 -3.41 2.82
CA GLY A 18 21.87 -3.06 1.53
C GLY A 18 22.44 -1.64 1.47
N ALA A 19 22.78 -1.23 0.26
CA ALA A 19 23.34 0.10 -0.06
C ALA A 19 22.96 0.50 -1.49
N GLY A 20 22.97 1.80 -1.78
CA GLY A 20 22.57 2.37 -3.08
C GLY A 20 21.37 3.30 -2.97
N ASP A 21 20.60 3.44 -4.04
CA ASP A 21 19.38 4.26 -4.04
C ASP A 21 18.33 3.70 -3.06
N PRO A 22 17.61 4.57 -2.35
CA PRO A 22 16.72 4.13 -1.28
C PRO A 22 15.38 3.60 -1.79
N ILE A 23 14.95 2.47 -1.22
CA ILE A 23 13.59 1.93 -1.34
C ILE A 23 12.97 1.85 0.05
N VAL A 24 11.76 2.37 0.21
CA VAL A 24 10.96 2.25 1.44
C VAL A 24 9.73 1.39 1.19
N PHE A 25 9.59 0.30 1.93
CA PHE A 25 8.45 -0.62 1.88
C PHE A 25 7.43 -0.28 2.96
N VAL A 26 6.15 -0.15 2.56
CA VAL A 26 5.03 0.26 3.41
C VAL A 26 3.99 -0.85 3.46
N HIS A 27 3.80 -1.45 4.63
CA HIS A 27 2.98 -2.65 4.79
C HIS A 27 1.47 -2.39 4.78
N GLU A 28 0.70 -3.44 4.53
CA GLU A 28 -0.75 -3.46 4.58
C GLU A 28 -1.30 -3.54 6.03
N PHE A 29 -2.63 -3.39 6.17
CA PHE A 29 -3.32 -3.58 7.45
C PHE A 29 -3.12 -4.98 8.03
N GLY A 30 -3.20 -6.01 7.20
CA GLY A 30 -3.01 -7.41 7.61
C GLY A 30 -1.57 -7.78 7.96
N GLY A 31 -0.62 -7.07 7.37
CA GLY A 31 0.80 -7.33 7.53
C GLY A 31 1.48 -6.49 8.61
N HIS A 32 2.79 -6.50 8.56
CA HIS A 32 3.71 -5.63 9.30
C HIS A 32 5.05 -5.53 8.55
N HIS A 33 6.07 -4.90 9.12
CA HIS A 33 7.36 -4.70 8.45
C HIS A 33 7.99 -6.00 7.92
N LEU A 34 7.88 -7.14 8.63
CA LEU A 34 8.42 -8.43 8.16
C LEU A 34 7.68 -9.02 6.95
N SER A 35 6.49 -8.52 6.59
CA SER A 35 5.80 -8.96 5.37
C SER A 35 6.56 -8.62 4.08
N TRP A 36 7.61 -7.81 4.20
CA TRP A 36 8.50 -7.41 3.11
C TRP A 36 9.83 -8.17 3.08
N GLU A 37 10.04 -9.18 3.93
CA GLU A 37 11.32 -9.88 4.05
C GLU A 37 11.84 -10.44 2.72
N THR A 38 10.96 -11.00 1.89
CA THR A 38 11.32 -11.52 0.57
C THR A 38 11.81 -10.40 -0.36
N GLN A 39 11.16 -9.24 -0.32
CA GLN A 39 11.52 -8.05 -1.07
C GLN A 39 12.82 -7.44 -0.53
N MET A 40 12.96 -7.33 0.78
CA MET A 40 14.18 -6.86 1.44
C MET A 40 15.40 -7.66 0.99
N ARG A 41 15.33 -9.00 1.03
CA ARG A 41 16.41 -9.89 0.56
C ARG A 41 16.73 -9.75 -0.92
N HIS A 42 15.72 -9.50 -1.75
CA HIS A 42 15.92 -9.34 -3.19
C HIS A 42 16.58 -7.99 -3.53
N PHE A 43 15.97 -6.90 -3.06
CA PHE A 43 16.37 -5.55 -3.44
C PHE A 43 17.64 -5.07 -2.73
N SER A 44 17.92 -5.52 -1.50
CA SER A 44 19.11 -5.10 -0.73
C SER A 44 20.46 -5.48 -1.39
N ARG A 45 20.44 -6.33 -2.41
CA ARG A 45 21.63 -6.64 -3.22
C ARG A 45 22.10 -5.46 -4.07
N ARG A 46 21.25 -4.45 -4.30
CA ARG A 46 21.53 -3.31 -5.20
C ARG A 46 21.01 -1.98 -4.68
N TYR A 47 20.11 -1.99 -3.71
CA TYR A 47 19.42 -0.83 -3.16
C TYR A 47 19.61 -0.76 -1.65
N ARG A 48 19.50 0.45 -1.12
CA ARG A 48 19.38 0.66 0.31
C ARG A 48 17.91 0.55 0.70
N CYS A 49 17.52 -0.59 1.22
CA CYS A 49 16.13 -0.96 1.47
C CYS A 49 15.75 -0.69 2.92
N PHE A 50 14.57 -0.13 3.11
CA PHE A 50 13.96 0.11 4.41
C PHE A 50 12.56 -0.49 4.46
N THR A 51 12.22 -1.06 5.61
CA THR A 51 10.85 -1.37 5.97
C THR A 51 10.60 -0.83 7.36
N TYR A 52 9.39 -0.37 7.65
CA TYR A 52 9.04 0.14 8.97
C TYR A 52 7.70 -0.40 9.45
N ALA A 53 7.55 -0.56 10.76
CA ALA A 53 6.27 -0.83 11.37
C ALA A 53 5.48 0.49 11.46
N ALA A 54 4.28 0.55 10.90
CA ALA A 54 3.43 1.73 10.98
C ALA A 54 3.04 2.04 12.43
N ARG A 55 2.61 3.27 12.71
CA ARG A 55 2.02 3.60 14.01
C ARG A 55 0.89 2.64 14.34
N GLY A 56 0.84 2.15 15.57
CA GLY A 56 -0.11 1.12 15.98
C GLY A 56 0.38 -0.32 15.77
N TRP A 57 1.55 -0.53 15.17
CA TRP A 57 2.20 -1.82 14.97
C TRP A 57 3.50 -1.91 15.77
N PRO A 58 3.54 -2.60 16.90
CA PRO A 58 4.80 -2.83 17.62
C PRO A 58 5.88 -3.45 16.72
N PRO A 59 7.18 -3.08 16.86
CA PRO A 59 7.76 -2.28 17.96
C PRO A 59 7.61 -0.75 17.86
N SER A 60 6.84 -0.23 16.86
CA SER A 60 6.47 1.17 16.82
C SER A 60 5.49 1.53 17.94
N ASP A 61 5.43 2.81 18.29
CA ASP A 61 4.47 3.30 19.26
C ASP A 61 3.01 3.04 18.83
N VAL A 62 2.16 2.83 19.84
CA VAL A 62 0.71 2.65 19.68
C VAL A 62 0.01 3.85 20.34
N PRO A 63 -0.14 4.98 19.64
CA PRO A 63 -0.86 6.15 20.17
C PRO A 63 -2.28 5.81 20.61
N ASP A 64 -2.75 6.44 21.70
CA ASP A 64 -4.00 6.10 22.34
C ASP A 64 -5.24 6.75 21.73
N ARG A 65 -5.07 7.79 20.92
CA ARG A 65 -6.15 8.61 20.40
C ARG A 65 -6.43 8.28 18.94
N VAL A 66 -7.70 8.14 18.56
CA VAL A 66 -8.10 7.93 17.17
C VAL A 66 -7.60 9.06 16.24
N GLY A 67 -7.53 10.28 16.71
CA GLY A 67 -7.02 11.43 15.96
C GLY A 67 -5.53 11.33 15.57
N SER A 68 -4.77 10.41 16.19
CA SER A 68 -3.41 10.10 15.78
C SER A 68 -3.33 9.19 14.55
N TYR A 69 -4.46 8.72 14.05
CA TYR A 69 -4.57 7.81 12.93
C TYR A 69 -5.43 8.44 11.83
N SER A 70 -4.83 8.71 10.68
CA SER A 70 -5.55 9.19 9.49
C SER A 70 -4.77 8.82 8.23
N GLN A 71 -5.44 8.86 7.07
CA GLN A 71 -4.77 8.65 5.79
C GLN A 71 -3.68 9.70 5.55
N ALA A 72 -3.96 10.97 5.88
CA ALA A 72 -2.99 12.06 5.79
C ALA A 72 -1.77 11.81 6.70
N ARG A 73 -2.00 11.38 7.94
CA ARG A 73 -0.91 11.08 8.88
C ARG A 73 -0.06 9.89 8.43
N ALA A 74 -0.67 8.86 7.86
CA ALA A 74 0.07 7.72 7.30
C ALA A 74 1.00 8.14 6.14
N ALA A 75 0.58 9.10 5.33
CA ALA A 75 1.41 9.69 4.28
C ALA A 75 2.54 10.56 4.85
N ASP A 76 2.22 11.38 5.86
CA ASP A 76 3.23 12.20 6.56
C ASP A 76 4.24 11.34 7.32
N ASP A 77 3.84 10.15 7.82
CA ASP A 77 4.77 9.17 8.40
C ASP A 77 5.82 8.70 7.38
N ILE A 78 5.44 8.50 6.12
CA ILE A 78 6.43 8.18 5.05
C ILE A 78 7.42 9.34 4.89
N ALA A 79 6.95 10.59 4.89
CA ALA A 79 7.81 11.76 4.79
C ALA A 79 8.73 11.92 6.01
N ASP A 80 8.22 11.63 7.21
CA ASP A 80 8.99 11.63 8.46
C ASP A 80 10.04 10.51 8.47
N VAL A 81 9.71 9.31 7.92
CA VAL A 81 10.68 8.22 7.72
C VAL A 81 11.82 8.69 6.82
N LEU A 82 11.52 9.30 5.67
CA LEU A 82 12.57 9.84 4.80
C LEU A 82 13.44 10.87 5.55
N THR A 83 12.81 11.79 6.26
CA THR A 83 13.52 12.86 7.00
C THR A 83 14.40 12.26 8.10
N GLY A 84 13.88 11.34 8.91
CA GLY A 84 14.61 10.69 10.00
C GLY A 84 15.78 9.82 9.53
N LEU A 85 15.72 9.31 8.28
CA LEU A 85 16.78 8.55 7.63
C LEU A 85 17.76 9.44 6.83
N GLY A 86 17.54 10.75 6.79
CA GLY A 86 18.37 11.70 6.02
C GLY A 86 18.22 11.55 4.50
N LEU A 87 17.06 11.05 4.03
CA LEU A 87 16.77 10.80 2.63
C LEU A 87 15.98 11.97 2.03
N ALA A 88 16.49 12.58 0.97
CA ALA A 88 15.75 13.61 0.23
C ALA A 88 14.57 13.02 -0.56
N LYS A 89 14.75 11.83 -1.14
CA LYS A 89 13.80 11.10 -1.96
C LYS A 89 14.02 9.60 -1.82
N ALA A 90 12.99 8.80 -2.13
CA ALA A 90 13.10 7.33 -2.21
C ALA A 90 12.09 6.76 -3.22
N HIS A 91 12.32 5.53 -3.67
CA HIS A 91 11.29 4.69 -4.25
C HIS A 91 10.38 4.20 -3.13
N ILE A 92 9.07 4.41 -3.25
CA ILE A 92 8.09 3.99 -2.25
C ILE A 92 7.30 2.80 -2.80
N VAL A 93 7.31 1.70 -2.08
CA VAL A 93 6.59 0.47 -2.47
C VAL A 93 5.60 0.11 -1.36
N GLY A 94 4.31 0.25 -1.64
CA GLY A 94 3.26 0.00 -0.66
C GLY A 94 2.31 -1.10 -1.10
N LEU A 95 1.74 -1.81 -0.10
CA LEU A 95 0.66 -2.78 -0.31
C LEU A 95 -0.59 -2.32 0.42
N SER A 96 -1.76 -2.34 -0.24
CA SER A 96 -3.08 -2.07 0.34
C SER A 96 -3.15 -0.73 1.11
N MET A 97 -3.26 -0.77 2.44
CA MET A 97 -3.18 0.43 3.28
C MET A 97 -1.90 1.22 3.03
N GLY A 98 -0.77 0.53 2.94
CA GLY A 98 0.53 1.14 2.61
C GLY A 98 0.59 1.71 1.20
N ALA A 99 -0.08 1.09 0.24
CA ALA A 99 -0.18 1.61 -1.13
C ALA A 99 -1.04 2.88 -1.20
N THR A 100 -2.14 2.90 -0.43
CA THR A 100 -2.97 4.10 -0.29
C THR A 100 -2.18 5.24 0.38
N ALA A 101 -1.38 4.92 1.41
CA ALA A 101 -0.48 5.89 2.04
C ALA A 101 0.60 6.41 1.08
N ALA A 102 1.14 5.54 0.21
CA ALA A 102 2.14 5.92 -0.79
C ALA A 102 1.57 6.86 -1.87
N LEU A 103 0.32 6.62 -2.34
CA LEU A 103 -0.36 7.56 -3.25
C LEU A 103 -0.70 8.88 -2.55
N GLU A 104 -1.18 8.84 -1.31
CA GLU A 104 -1.40 10.04 -0.51
C GLU A 104 -0.10 10.82 -0.28
N PHE A 105 1.02 10.13 -0.06
CA PHE A 105 2.34 10.74 0.05
C PHE A 105 2.72 11.47 -1.25
N ALA A 106 2.51 10.87 -2.43
CA ALA A 106 2.79 11.51 -3.71
C ALA A 106 1.93 12.78 -3.93
N ILE A 107 0.70 12.81 -3.41
CA ILE A 107 -0.19 13.97 -3.47
C ILE A 107 0.28 15.07 -2.49
N ARG A 108 0.60 14.72 -1.25
CA ARG A 108 0.91 15.68 -0.19
C ARG A 108 2.36 16.18 -0.19
N HIS A 109 3.28 15.34 -0.68
CA HIS A 109 4.72 15.61 -0.71
C HIS A 109 5.29 15.48 -2.14
N PRO A 110 4.79 16.27 -3.11
CA PRO A 110 5.13 16.12 -4.51
C PRO A 110 6.64 16.22 -4.75
N GLY A 111 7.17 15.29 -5.54
CA GLY A 111 8.57 15.23 -5.91
C GLY A 111 9.51 14.65 -4.85
N LYS A 112 8.99 14.15 -3.71
CA LYS A 112 9.78 13.35 -2.75
C LYS A 112 9.81 11.85 -3.10
N GLY A 113 8.92 11.37 -3.95
CA GLY A 113 9.00 10.04 -4.54
C GLY A 113 9.95 10.01 -5.73
N LEU A 114 10.93 9.11 -5.75
CA LEU A 114 11.62 8.73 -6.99
C LEU A 114 10.67 7.97 -7.90
N SER A 115 9.92 7.05 -7.32
CA SER A 115 8.78 6.36 -7.93
C SER A 115 7.83 5.84 -6.83
N ILE A 116 6.59 5.55 -7.22
CA ILE A 116 5.55 4.99 -6.33
C ILE A 116 5.06 3.66 -6.92
N THR A 117 5.21 2.57 -6.20
CA THR A 117 4.51 1.31 -6.48
C THR A 117 3.36 1.16 -5.52
N ALA A 118 2.13 1.13 -6.04
CA ALA A 118 0.92 0.98 -5.25
C ALA A 118 0.24 -0.36 -5.60
N ALA A 119 0.43 -1.36 -4.74
CA ALA A 119 -0.10 -2.70 -4.92
C ALA A 119 -1.36 -2.94 -4.09
N GLY A 120 -2.40 -3.58 -4.67
CA GLY A 120 -3.64 -3.91 -3.99
C GLY A 120 -4.38 -2.70 -3.40
N THR A 121 -4.30 -1.55 -4.07
CA THR A 121 -4.93 -0.31 -3.61
C THR A 121 -6.39 -0.24 -4.02
N GLY A 122 -7.26 0.20 -3.12
CA GLY A 122 -8.61 0.59 -3.49
C GLY A 122 -9.73 -0.21 -2.83
N SER A 123 -9.45 -1.09 -1.88
CA SER A 123 -10.51 -1.73 -1.09
C SER A 123 -11.43 -0.65 -0.50
N GLY A 124 -12.75 -0.82 -0.67
CA GLY A 124 -13.76 0.18 -0.32
C GLY A 124 -13.90 1.35 -1.31
N ALA A 125 -13.14 1.34 -2.43
CA ALA A 125 -13.37 2.30 -3.50
C ALA A 125 -14.65 1.94 -4.24
N THR A 126 -15.61 2.85 -4.21
CA THR A 126 -16.90 2.73 -4.91
C THR A 126 -17.39 4.10 -5.34
N ARG A 127 -18.26 4.14 -6.36
CA ARG A 127 -18.98 5.34 -6.78
C ARG A 127 -20.36 5.42 -6.14
N ASP A 128 -20.82 4.32 -5.52
CA ASP A 128 -22.12 4.24 -4.86
C ASP A 128 -22.02 4.77 -3.42
N PRO A 129 -22.76 5.84 -3.08
CA PRO A 129 -22.75 6.38 -1.73
C PRO A 129 -23.19 5.39 -0.65
N THR A 130 -24.10 4.45 -0.97
CA THR A 130 -24.60 3.43 -0.04
C THR A 130 -23.50 2.42 0.27
N GLU A 131 -22.78 1.96 -0.74
CA GLU A 131 -21.64 1.07 -0.59
C GLU A 131 -20.48 1.73 0.19
N LYS A 132 -20.24 3.02 -0.04
CA LYS A 132 -19.28 3.81 0.73
C LYS A 132 -19.63 3.85 2.22
N GLN A 133 -20.89 4.14 2.54
CA GLN A 133 -21.37 4.12 3.93
C GLN A 133 -21.27 2.74 4.55
N ARG A 134 -21.61 1.68 3.80
CA ARG A 134 -21.50 0.29 4.23
C ARG A 134 -20.04 -0.05 4.56
N PHE A 135 -19.09 0.27 3.69
CA PHE A 135 -17.67 0.03 3.93
C PHE A 135 -17.16 0.76 5.20
N ALA A 136 -17.55 2.02 5.38
CA ALA A 136 -17.18 2.79 6.57
C ALA A 136 -17.76 2.14 7.86
N ALA A 137 -19.02 1.71 7.83
CA ALA A 137 -19.67 1.01 8.95
C ALA A 137 -19.02 -0.35 9.22
N GLU A 138 -18.67 -1.12 8.19
CA GLU A 138 -17.94 -2.38 8.32
C GLU A 138 -16.58 -2.17 8.98
N ALA A 139 -15.83 -1.14 8.59
CA ALA A 139 -14.55 -0.80 9.23
C ALA A 139 -14.71 -0.48 10.72
N VAL A 140 -15.76 0.25 11.09
CA VAL A 140 -16.11 0.50 12.52
C VAL A 140 -16.46 -0.81 13.22
N GLY A 141 -17.28 -1.67 12.61
CA GLY A 141 -17.64 -2.98 13.16
C GLY A 141 -16.43 -3.91 13.34
N VAL A 142 -15.45 -3.83 12.44
CA VAL A 142 -14.15 -4.54 12.60
C VAL A 142 -13.39 -4.00 13.81
N ALA A 143 -13.35 -2.67 14.01
CA ALA A 143 -12.72 -2.09 15.20
C ALA A 143 -13.39 -2.58 16.49
N GLU A 144 -14.72 -2.60 16.54
CA GLU A 144 -15.49 -3.10 17.69
C GLU A 144 -15.25 -4.60 17.94
N LEU A 145 -15.15 -5.41 16.88
CA LEU A 145 -14.80 -6.83 16.98
C LEU A 145 -13.42 -7.01 17.62
N ILE A 146 -12.42 -6.23 17.18
CA ILE A 146 -11.06 -6.27 17.73
C ILE A 146 -11.07 -5.87 19.21
N GLU A 147 -11.78 -4.77 19.55
CA GLU A 147 -11.85 -4.22 20.91
C GLU A 147 -12.52 -5.19 21.90
N THR A 148 -13.55 -5.92 21.43
CA THR A 148 -14.37 -6.79 22.29
C THR A 148 -13.91 -8.25 22.31
N LYS A 149 -13.36 -8.76 21.19
CA LYS A 149 -13.02 -10.19 21.03
C LYS A 149 -11.57 -10.45 20.63
N GLY A 150 -10.79 -9.39 20.40
CA GLY A 150 -9.37 -9.47 20.07
C GLY A 150 -9.07 -9.84 18.61
N MET A 151 -7.78 -9.91 18.30
CA MET A 151 -7.29 -10.14 16.93
C MET A 151 -7.59 -11.56 16.41
N ALA A 152 -7.66 -12.57 17.30
CA ALA A 152 -7.94 -13.94 16.87
C ALA A 152 -9.34 -14.08 16.24
N ALA A 153 -10.35 -13.41 16.79
CA ALA A 153 -11.71 -13.42 16.25
C ALA A 153 -11.81 -12.73 14.87
N LEU A 154 -10.99 -11.70 14.64
CA LEU A 154 -10.88 -11.08 13.33
C LEU A 154 -10.08 -11.97 12.37
N GLY A 155 -9.03 -12.63 12.85
CA GLY A 155 -8.11 -13.45 12.05
C GLY A 155 -8.84 -14.52 11.25
N GLU A 156 -9.74 -15.25 11.89
CA GLU A 156 -10.55 -16.27 11.22
C GLU A 156 -11.37 -15.72 10.05
N ARG A 157 -11.96 -14.54 10.20
CA ARG A 157 -12.77 -13.91 9.15
C ARG A 157 -11.91 -13.30 8.05
N TYR A 158 -10.92 -12.51 8.44
CA TYR A 158 -10.07 -11.75 7.53
C TYR A 158 -9.24 -12.65 6.60
N LEU A 159 -8.69 -13.72 7.16
CA LEU A 159 -7.81 -14.63 6.41
C LEU A 159 -8.57 -15.71 5.63
N ASN A 160 -9.85 -15.92 5.93
CA ASN A 160 -10.74 -16.73 5.12
C ASN A 160 -11.47 -15.94 4.01
N ALA A 161 -11.22 -14.63 3.88
CA ALA A 161 -11.77 -13.84 2.79
C ALA A 161 -11.28 -14.38 1.42
N PRO A 162 -12.11 -14.33 0.36
CA PRO A 162 -11.74 -14.83 -0.97
C PRO A 162 -10.41 -14.31 -1.47
N SER A 163 -10.14 -13.02 -1.33
CA SER A 163 -8.89 -12.37 -1.76
C SER A 163 -7.62 -12.83 -1.02
N ARG A 164 -7.74 -13.71 -0.01
CA ARG A 164 -6.60 -14.29 0.73
C ARG A 164 -6.37 -15.77 0.43
N GLN A 165 -7.28 -16.41 -0.34
CA GLN A 165 -7.20 -17.86 -0.58
C GLN A 165 -6.03 -18.25 -1.47
N GLN A 166 -5.61 -17.39 -2.41
CA GLN A 166 -4.48 -17.70 -3.28
C GLN A 166 -3.17 -17.83 -2.51
N LEU A 167 -2.92 -17.01 -1.50
CA LEU A 167 -1.76 -17.18 -0.63
C LEU A 167 -1.80 -18.55 0.08
N ARG A 168 -2.97 -18.93 0.61
CA ARG A 168 -3.14 -20.22 1.28
C ARG A 168 -2.89 -21.41 0.35
N ILE A 169 -3.29 -21.31 -0.93
CA ILE A 169 -3.13 -22.35 -1.94
C ILE A 169 -1.67 -22.43 -2.40
N LYS A 170 -1.04 -21.30 -2.70
CA LYS A 170 0.30 -21.23 -3.28
C LYS A 170 1.40 -21.46 -2.25
N ASP A 171 1.25 -20.90 -1.05
CA ASP A 171 2.20 -21.02 0.05
C ASP A 171 1.49 -21.24 1.39
N PRO A 172 1.06 -22.48 1.70
CA PRO A 172 0.40 -22.79 2.97
C PRO A 172 1.23 -22.48 4.20
N ARG A 173 2.57 -22.55 4.09
CA ARG A 173 3.50 -22.23 5.19
C ARG A 173 3.56 -20.72 5.41
N GLY A 174 3.75 -19.96 4.36
CA GLY A 174 3.74 -18.49 4.41
C GLY A 174 2.38 -17.96 4.87
N PHE A 175 1.27 -18.59 4.44
CA PHE A 175 -0.06 -18.26 4.96
C PHE A 175 -0.18 -18.49 6.47
N ALA A 176 0.29 -19.63 6.99
CA ALA A 176 0.27 -19.91 8.41
C ALA A 176 1.14 -18.95 9.23
N GLU A 177 2.26 -18.52 8.66
CA GLU A 177 3.13 -17.50 9.25
C GLU A 177 2.45 -16.12 9.28
N PHE A 178 1.87 -15.70 8.16
CA PHE A 178 1.09 -14.46 8.06
C PHE A 178 -0.10 -14.46 9.05
N PHE A 179 -0.80 -15.60 9.19
CA PHE A 179 -1.88 -15.76 10.15
C PHE A 179 -1.41 -15.51 11.58
N ARG A 180 -0.32 -16.16 12.02
CA ARG A 180 0.23 -15.96 13.37
C ARG A 180 0.59 -14.50 13.62
N GLN A 181 1.34 -13.89 12.69
CA GLN A 181 1.73 -12.49 12.78
C GLN A 181 0.53 -11.55 12.86
N PHE A 182 -0.55 -11.86 12.14
CA PHE A 182 -1.77 -11.08 12.19
C PHE A 182 -2.46 -11.16 13.56
N VAL A 183 -2.65 -12.37 14.10
CA VAL A 183 -3.35 -12.55 15.39
C VAL A 183 -2.52 -12.08 16.59
N ASP A 184 -1.20 -12.15 16.51
CA ASP A 184 -0.28 -11.65 17.54
C ASP A 184 -0.14 -10.10 17.50
N GLY A 185 -0.74 -9.45 16.54
CA GLY A 185 -0.69 -7.98 16.36
C GLY A 185 -1.39 -7.22 17.49
N ALA A 186 -0.97 -5.98 17.72
CA ALA A 186 -1.56 -5.12 18.75
C ALA A 186 -3.01 -4.74 18.43
N ALA A 187 -3.96 -5.30 19.17
CA ALA A 187 -5.39 -5.08 18.99
C ALA A 187 -5.76 -3.59 18.99
N LYS A 188 -5.24 -2.82 19.95
CA LYS A 188 -5.51 -1.38 20.09
C LYS A 188 -5.12 -0.58 18.83
N GLY A 189 -3.89 -0.76 18.33
CA GLY A 189 -3.41 -0.05 17.13
C GLY A 189 -4.24 -0.39 15.89
N ARG A 190 -4.60 -1.68 15.75
CA ARG A 190 -5.45 -2.17 14.64
C ARG A 190 -6.86 -1.56 14.71
N ALA A 191 -7.50 -1.55 15.89
CA ALA A 191 -8.83 -0.95 16.07
C ALA A 191 -8.82 0.55 15.77
N LEU A 192 -7.84 1.29 16.29
CA LEU A 192 -7.70 2.73 16.04
C LEU A 192 -7.41 3.03 14.57
N THR A 193 -6.65 2.20 13.87
CA THR A 193 -6.44 2.31 12.42
C THR A 193 -7.72 2.08 11.63
N MET A 194 -8.55 1.11 12.04
CA MET A 194 -9.86 0.91 11.41
C MET A 194 -10.75 2.13 11.57
N ARG A 195 -10.78 2.75 12.78
CA ARG A 195 -11.59 3.95 13.06
C ARG A 195 -11.06 5.22 12.41
N GLY A 196 -9.73 5.44 12.42
CA GLY A 196 -9.13 6.70 11.97
C GLY A 196 -8.70 6.71 10.51
N VAL A 197 -8.35 5.55 9.95
CA VAL A 197 -7.88 5.43 8.56
C VAL A 197 -8.94 4.80 7.68
N GLN A 198 -9.34 3.54 7.97
CA GLN A 198 -10.15 2.78 7.02
C GLN A 198 -11.58 3.32 6.90
N SER A 199 -12.25 3.64 8.02
CA SER A 199 -13.62 4.17 8.01
C SER A 199 -13.72 5.60 7.49
N GLN A 200 -12.61 6.36 7.49
CA GLN A 200 -12.58 7.77 7.10
C GLN A 200 -11.97 8.00 5.71
N ARG A 201 -11.49 6.96 5.07
CA ARG A 201 -10.79 7.07 3.79
C ARG A 201 -11.74 7.43 2.66
N ALA A 202 -11.44 8.53 1.95
CA ALA A 202 -12.15 8.87 0.71
C ALA A 202 -11.86 7.82 -0.37
N PRO A 203 -12.88 7.34 -1.11
CA PRO A 203 -12.68 6.45 -2.24
C PRO A 203 -11.78 7.09 -3.30
N MET A 204 -10.92 6.30 -3.93
CA MET A 204 -10.03 6.79 -4.99
C MET A 204 -10.80 7.40 -6.19
N PHE A 205 -12.01 6.94 -6.46
CA PHE A 205 -12.88 7.49 -7.50
C PHE A 205 -13.30 8.95 -7.26
N GLU A 206 -13.31 9.41 -6.01
CA GLU A 206 -13.64 10.80 -5.63
C GLU A 206 -12.41 11.73 -5.70
N ARG A 207 -11.22 11.18 -5.97
CA ARG A 207 -9.93 11.89 -5.90
C ARG A 207 -9.28 12.10 -7.27
N GLU A 208 -10.09 12.18 -8.30
CA GLU A 208 -9.58 12.29 -9.69
C GLU A 208 -8.65 13.50 -9.88
N THR A 209 -8.99 14.65 -9.31
CA THR A 209 -8.20 15.89 -9.44
C THR A 209 -6.82 15.72 -8.81
N GLU A 210 -6.75 15.17 -7.61
CA GLU A 210 -5.48 14.96 -6.90
C GLU A 210 -4.63 13.88 -7.60
N LEU A 211 -5.27 12.81 -8.08
CA LEU A 211 -4.57 11.75 -8.82
C LEU A 211 -3.98 12.27 -10.14
N ARG A 212 -4.69 13.17 -10.86
CA ARG A 212 -4.17 13.84 -12.05
C ARG A 212 -3.00 14.77 -11.76
N ALA A 213 -2.89 15.29 -10.54
CA ALA A 213 -1.81 16.17 -10.13
C ALA A 213 -0.51 15.44 -9.74
N ILE A 214 -0.54 14.11 -9.58
CA ILE A 214 0.65 13.31 -9.26
C ILE A 214 1.65 13.40 -10.41
N LYS A 215 2.87 13.86 -10.08
CA LYS A 215 3.98 14.01 -11.04
C LYS A 215 4.98 12.86 -10.98
N ASP A 216 5.02 12.17 -9.84
CA ASP A 216 5.92 11.04 -9.64
C ASP A 216 5.54 9.87 -10.57
N PRO A 217 6.51 9.09 -11.07
CA PRO A 217 6.24 7.85 -11.77
C PRO A 217 5.47 6.87 -10.88
N VAL A 218 4.39 6.28 -11.39
CA VAL A 218 3.53 5.36 -10.64
C VAL A 218 3.41 4.01 -11.34
N LEU A 219 3.50 2.94 -10.58
CA LEU A 219 3.12 1.59 -10.99
C LEU A 219 1.99 1.11 -10.09
N ILE A 220 0.82 0.85 -10.67
CA ILE A 220 -0.28 0.17 -9.99
C ILE A 220 -0.12 -1.33 -10.22
N VAL A 221 -0.26 -2.12 -9.16
CA VAL A 221 -0.19 -3.59 -9.21
C VAL A 221 -1.42 -4.17 -8.53
N CYS A 222 -2.10 -5.12 -9.16
CA CYS A 222 -3.21 -5.85 -8.54
C CYS A 222 -3.22 -7.32 -8.94
N GLY A 223 -3.90 -8.15 -8.15
CA GLY A 223 -4.24 -9.52 -8.52
C GLY A 223 -5.61 -9.55 -9.19
N ASP A 224 -5.82 -10.46 -10.12
CA ASP A 224 -7.09 -10.61 -10.84
C ASP A 224 -8.21 -11.24 -9.98
N GLU A 225 -7.86 -11.82 -8.84
CA GLU A 225 -8.79 -12.35 -7.83
C GLU A 225 -8.96 -11.42 -6.61
N ASP A 226 -8.46 -10.18 -6.71
CA ASP A 226 -8.72 -9.10 -5.76
C ASP A 226 -9.74 -8.12 -6.34
N ASP A 227 -10.97 -8.60 -6.55
CA ASP A 227 -12.05 -7.89 -7.23
C ASP A 227 -12.25 -6.44 -6.78
N ALA A 228 -12.09 -6.20 -5.46
CA ALA A 228 -12.24 -4.88 -4.88
C ALA A 228 -11.23 -3.85 -5.40
N THR A 229 -10.15 -4.30 -6.04
CA THR A 229 -9.07 -3.42 -6.50
C THR A 229 -8.95 -3.32 -8.02
N LEU A 230 -9.58 -4.20 -8.80
CA LEU A 230 -9.44 -4.25 -10.27
C LEU A 230 -9.94 -2.98 -10.96
N GLU A 231 -11.22 -2.62 -10.75
CA GLU A 231 -11.81 -1.47 -11.43
C GLU A 231 -11.12 -0.16 -11.04
N VAL A 232 -10.83 0.01 -9.77
CA VAL A 232 -10.15 1.21 -9.27
C VAL A 232 -8.70 1.28 -9.74
N SER A 233 -8.02 0.15 -9.91
CA SER A 233 -6.67 0.08 -10.50
C SER A 233 -6.68 0.58 -11.95
N LEU A 234 -7.67 0.16 -12.73
CA LEU A 234 -7.86 0.63 -14.10
C LEU A 234 -8.19 2.13 -14.14
N PHE A 235 -9.02 2.62 -13.22
CA PHE A 235 -9.32 4.05 -13.07
C PHE A 235 -8.04 4.84 -12.76
N MET A 236 -7.26 4.45 -11.76
CA MET A 236 -6.00 5.11 -11.40
C MET A 236 -5.01 5.12 -12.55
N LYS A 237 -4.87 3.99 -13.28
CA LYS A 237 -4.02 3.91 -14.49
C LYS A 237 -4.42 4.94 -15.55
N ARG A 238 -5.71 5.21 -15.73
CA ARG A 238 -6.24 6.17 -16.72
C ARG A 238 -6.15 7.61 -16.26
N THR A 239 -6.07 7.81 -14.94
CA THR A 239 -6.12 9.13 -14.30
C THR A 239 -4.73 9.71 -14.05
N ILE A 240 -3.81 8.91 -13.53
CA ILE A 240 -2.46 9.35 -13.19
C ILE A 240 -1.60 9.45 -14.47
N PRO A 241 -0.96 10.61 -14.75
CA PRO A 241 -0.30 10.84 -16.04
C PRO A 241 0.82 9.85 -16.35
N ARG A 242 1.71 9.59 -15.38
CA ARG A 242 2.89 8.74 -15.54
C ARG A 242 2.68 7.37 -14.89
N CYS A 243 1.61 6.68 -15.25
CA CYS A 243 1.17 5.45 -14.61
C CYS A 243 1.27 4.22 -15.52
N GLY A 244 1.80 3.11 -14.98
CA GLY A 244 1.68 1.76 -15.50
C GLY A 244 0.69 0.92 -14.69
N LEU A 245 0.20 -0.18 -15.26
CA LEU A 245 -0.64 -1.16 -14.58
C LEU A 245 -0.13 -2.56 -14.87
N MET A 246 0.04 -3.35 -13.80
CA MET A 246 0.27 -4.79 -13.86
C MET A 246 -0.86 -5.51 -13.14
N VAL A 247 -1.40 -6.53 -13.79
CA VAL A 247 -2.39 -7.43 -13.20
C VAL A 247 -1.79 -8.84 -13.19
N PHE A 248 -1.69 -9.45 -12.00
CA PHE A 248 -1.19 -10.81 -11.84
C PHE A 248 -2.34 -11.81 -11.93
N PRO A 249 -2.24 -12.85 -12.77
CA PRO A 249 -3.27 -13.85 -12.90
C PRO A 249 -3.32 -14.78 -11.68
N ARG A 250 -4.53 -15.20 -11.30
CA ARG A 250 -4.79 -16.11 -10.18
C ARG A 250 -4.13 -15.65 -8.88
N THR A 251 -4.21 -14.35 -8.61
CA THR A 251 -3.54 -13.70 -7.50
C THR A 251 -4.56 -12.86 -6.74
N GLY A 252 -4.56 -12.99 -5.42
CA GLY A 252 -5.41 -12.23 -4.51
C GLY A 252 -4.73 -10.94 -4.04
N HIS A 253 -5.00 -10.60 -2.79
CA HIS A 253 -4.60 -9.31 -2.22
C HIS A 253 -3.14 -9.24 -1.75
N GLY A 254 -2.55 -10.37 -1.35
CA GLY A 254 -1.18 -10.45 -0.82
C GLY A 254 -0.13 -10.62 -1.91
N ILE A 255 -0.17 -9.81 -2.95
CA ILE A 255 0.57 -9.99 -4.21
C ILE A 255 2.08 -10.22 -3.99
N ASN A 256 2.70 -9.46 -3.09
CA ASN A 256 4.13 -9.58 -2.76
C ASN A 256 4.50 -10.91 -2.08
N LEU A 257 3.54 -11.56 -1.43
CA LEU A 257 3.67 -12.86 -0.78
C LEU A 257 3.24 -14.01 -1.70
N GLU A 258 2.18 -13.78 -2.50
CA GLU A 258 1.61 -14.77 -3.40
C GLU A 258 2.45 -15.01 -4.66
N GLU A 259 3.05 -13.93 -5.18
CA GLU A 259 3.87 -13.92 -6.40
C GLU A 259 5.21 -13.20 -6.18
N PRO A 260 6.02 -13.60 -5.20
CA PRO A 260 7.19 -12.83 -4.78
C PRO A 260 8.21 -12.61 -5.91
N ALA A 261 8.44 -13.62 -6.74
CA ALA A 261 9.38 -13.51 -7.86
C ALA A 261 8.87 -12.56 -8.94
N GLY A 262 7.61 -12.71 -9.34
CA GLY A 262 6.97 -11.85 -10.34
C GLY A 262 6.85 -10.41 -9.85
N PHE A 263 6.43 -10.21 -8.60
CA PHE A 263 6.34 -8.90 -7.96
C PHE A 263 7.71 -8.19 -7.96
N ASN A 264 8.76 -8.89 -7.52
CA ASN A 264 10.11 -8.34 -7.49
C ASN A 264 10.59 -7.95 -8.89
N ALA A 265 10.37 -8.80 -9.90
CA ALA A 265 10.78 -8.52 -11.28
C ALA A 265 10.08 -7.26 -11.83
N VAL A 266 8.77 -7.16 -11.68
CA VAL A 266 7.98 -6.03 -12.19
C VAL A 266 8.36 -4.72 -11.50
N VAL A 267 8.52 -4.73 -10.17
CA VAL A 267 8.94 -3.54 -9.42
C VAL A 267 10.37 -3.14 -9.79
N GLN A 268 11.28 -4.09 -9.95
CA GLN A 268 12.66 -3.81 -10.36
C GLN A 268 12.73 -3.21 -11.77
N ASP A 269 12.00 -3.76 -12.74
CA ASP A 269 11.94 -3.25 -14.10
C ASP A 269 11.36 -1.82 -14.15
N PHE A 270 10.33 -1.57 -13.35
CA PHE A 270 9.75 -0.25 -13.19
C PHE A 270 10.79 0.75 -12.63
N ILE A 271 11.45 0.42 -11.52
CA ILE A 271 12.48 1.27 -10.91
C ILE A 271 13.59 1.54 -11.94
N HIS A 272 14.11 0.53 -12.62
CA HIS A 272 15.15 0.70 -13.65
C HIS A 272 14.69 1.59 -14.81
N ALA A 273 13.43 1.49 -15.23
CA ALA A 273 12.89 2.38 -16.28
C ALA A 273 12.84 3.83 -15.81
N VAL A 274 12.48 4.06 -14.54
CA VAL A 274 12.45 5.39 -13.92
C VAL A 274 13.86 5.99 -13.82
N GLU A 275 14.83 5.23 -13.27
CA GLU A 275 16.22 5.64 -13.11
C GLU A 275 16.87 6.04 -14.43
N ARG A 276 16.52 5.35 -15.52
CA ARG A 276 16.99 5.64 -16.88
C ARG A 276 16.21 6.73 -17.61
N GLY A 277 15.23 7.38 -16.95
CA GLY A 277 14.37 8.39 -17.56
C GLY A 277 13.46 7.85 -18.67
N LYS A 278 13.16 6.53 -18.66
CA LYS A 278 12.33 5.86 -19.69
C LYS A 278 10.86 5.70 -19.29
N TRP A 279 10.46 6.18 -18.11
CA TRP A 279 9.07 6.16 -17.67
C TRP A 279 8.40 7.52 -17.93
N SER A 280 7.87 7.70 -19.14
CA SER A 280 7.21 8.92 -19.58
C SER A 280 5.70 8.92 -19.28
N GLU A 281 5.01 9.98 -19.68
CA GLU A 281 3.56 10.04 -19.62
C GLU A 281 2.90 8.92 -20.45
N SER A 282 1.74 8.48 -19.98
CA SER A 282 0.97 7.44 -20.67
C SER A 282 0.46 7.93 -22.02
N VAL A 283 0.74 7.16 -23.06
CA VAL A 283 0.20 7.38 -24.42
C VAL A 283 -1.22 6.83 -24.58
N SER A 284 -1.99 6.72 -23.51
CA SER A 284 -3.34 6.18 -23.53
C SER A 284 -4.24 6.95 -24.49
N THR A 285 -4.94 6.21 -25.35
CA THR A 285 -5.95 6.75 -26.28
C THR A 285 -7.38 6.61 -25.74
N HIS A 286 -7.55 6.31 -24.46
CA HIS A 286 -8.87 6.15 -23.85
C HIS A 286 -9.76 7.36 -24.12
N GLY A 287 -10.93 7.13 -24.72
CA GLY A 287 -11.88 8.18 -25.10
C GLY A 287 -11.54 8.93 -26.40
N LYS A 288 -10.45 8.62 -27.09
CA LYS A 288 -10.05 9.28 -28.35
C LYS A 288 -10.52 8.57 -29.63
N GLY A 289 -11.33 7.50 -29.49
CA GLY A 289 -11.84 6.73 -30.63
C GLY A 289 -10.77 5.86 -31.31
N PHE A 290 -11.15 5.25 -32.42
CA PHE A 290 -10.28 4.38 -33.20
C PHE A 290 -9.37 5.24 -34.10
N ALA A 291 -8.11 5.39 -33.72
CA ALA A 291 -7.17 6.35 -34.32
C ALA A 291 -6.76 6.07 -35.80
N MET A 292 -7.32 5.03 -36.43
CA MET A 292 -6.96 4.64 -37.81
C MET A 292 -7.78 5.35 -38.89
N LEU A 293 -8.82 6.08 -38.52
CA LEU A 293 -9.58 6.88 -39.48
C LEU A 293 -9.14 8.33 -39.38
N PRO A 294 -8.88 9.01 -40.54
CA PRO A 294 -8.62 10.43 -40.53
C PRO A 294 -9.81 11.17 -39.91
N LYS A 295 -9.53 12.18 -39.12
CA LYS A 295 -10.56 13.10 -38.63
C LYS A 295 -11.09 13.82 -39.87
N GLY A 296 -12.37 13.56 -40.22
CA GLY A 296 -13.09 14.27 -41.25
C GLY A 296 -13.21 15.77 -40.94
#